data_3300afe162e590dec621b22eca584e60
#
_entry.id   3300afe162e590dec621b22eca584e60
#
_cell.length_a   1.000
_cell.length_b   1.000
_cell.length_c   1.000
_cell.angle_alpha   90.00
_cell.angle_beta   90.00
_cell.angle_gamma   90.00
#
_symmetry.space_group_name_H-M   'P 1'
#
loop_
_entity.id
_entity.type
_entity.pdbx_description
1 polymer ?
#
loop_
_entity_poly.entity_id
_entity_poly.type
_entity_poly.pdbx_seq_one_letter_code
_entity_poly.pdbx_strand_id
1 'polypeptide(L)'
;MLFWHGIPLGVDFRGGTLVYVKFSHAPDDDAIRASLQKANLQRARIQRYGPPANNEVLIDLDVRETSEKALDQGKVQIINALETNAPVGKQDLNNSSSLTIANYLLEKDPLRAGTDANQRYSALAQAIVNYRDKVKGGVLGSLDELKGVVDPAAVSVLQDGFYVSDFGVRNVEIVGPQVGAQLRKQALLATVYSLAGMLVYLGFRFEWIYGVAAVVTVFHDTLITVGAFSLTNKEISLTVIAAILTLIGYSNNDTIVVFDRIRENLKLMRREKLSDIVNRSINQTLSRTILTAGLTFLTVLALYLFGGEVLHGFSFALVIGILIGTYSSIAIAAPILVAYQDWRSTRGRQSPVMIAAGGGKPRPPQPKSVASNR
;
A
#
# COMPACT_ATOMS: atom_id res chain seq x y z
N MET A 1 -19.19 7.53 0.89
CA MET A 1 -18.04 7.35 1.78
C MET A 1 -16.84 8.19 1.35
N LEU A 2 -16.31 8.04 0.14
CA LEU A 2 -15.22 8.90 -0.39
C LEU A 2 -15.54 10.42 -0.29
N PHE A 3 -16.79 10.83 -0.47
CA PHE A 3 -17.23 12.22 -0.31
C PHE A 3 -17.31 12.71 1.14
N TRP A 4 -17.32 11.79 2.13
CA TRP A 4 -17.49 12.13 3.55
C TRP A 4 -16.16 12.20 4.31
N HIS A 5 -15.23 11.28 4.01
CA HIS A 5 -13.93 11.18 4.70
C HIS A 5 -12.75 11.62 3.82
N GLY A 6 -12.99 11.83 2.52
CA GLY A 6 -11.92 12.11 1.56
C GLY A 6 -11.02 10.90 1.27
N ILE A 7 -10.01 11.12 0.44
CA ILE A 7 -8.98 10.12 0.14
C ILE A 7 -7.82 10.36 1.11
N PRO A 8 -7.49 9.40 2.01
CA PRO A 8 -6.39 9.55 2.96
C PRO A 8 -5.04 9.36 2.25
N LEU A 9 -4.53 10.45 1.64
CA LEU A 9 -3.23 10.44 0.98
C LEU A 9 -2.11 10.38 2.02
N GLY A 10 -1.12 9.51 1.80
CA GLY A 10 0.11 9.43 2.58
C GLY A 10 1.07 10.60 2.31
N VAL A 11 2.15 10.64 3.09
CA VAL A 11 3.19 11.69 2.97
C VAL A 11 3.83 11.72 1.58
N ASP A 12 3.92 10.58 0.90
CA ASP A 12 4.44 10.48 -0.47
C ASP A 12 3.75 11.44 -1.44
N PHE A 13 2.48 11.78 -1.19
CA PHE A 13 1.66 12.62 -2.07
C PHE A 13 1.34 14.00 -1.51
N ARG A 14 1.32 14.14 -0.18
CA ARG A 14 1.06 15.44 0.47
C ARG A 14 2.33 16.25 0.69
N GLY A 15 3.46 15.53 0.84
CA GLY A 15 4.66 16.08 1.43
C GLY A 15 4.51 16.21 2.95
N GLY A 16 5.61 16.22 3.67
CA GLY A 16 5.65 16.31 5.12
C GLY A 16 6.80 15.52 5.70
N THR A 17 6.83 15.43 7.03
CA THR A 17 7.84 14.67 7.77
C THR A 17 7.15 13.57 8.56
N LEU A 18 7.55 12.32 8.33
CA LEU A 18 7.15 11.16 9.11
C LEU A 18 8.22 10.85 10.14
N VAL A 19 7.82 10.76 11.40
CA VAL A 19 8.71 10.39 12.51
C VAL A 19 8.20 9.09 13.13
N TYR A 20 9.03 8.05 13.06
CA TYR A 20 8.76 6.75 13.63
C TYR A 20 9.30 6.74 15.07
N VAL A 21 8.41 6.63 16.04
CA VAL A 21 8.74 6.65 17.45
C VAL A 21 8.37 5.31 18.08
N LYS A 22 9.31 4.71 18.82
CA LYS A 22 9.07 3.51 19.61
C LYS A 22 9.04 3.88 21.08
N PHE A 23 8.10 3.29 21.82
CA PHE A 23 7.97 3.47 23.27
C PHE A 23 8.38 2.20 24.01
N SER A 24 8.89 2.36 25.22
CA SER A 24 9.21 1.24 26.13
C SER A 24 7.94 0.54 26.66
N HIS A 25 6.83 1.26 26.71
CA HIS A 25 5.52 0.79 27.17
C HIS A 25 4.45 1.07 26.11
N ALA A 26 3.24 0.53 26.30
CA ALA A 26 2.11 0.85 25.43
C ALA A 26 1.86 2.37 25.43
N PRO A 27 2.02 3.05 24.28
CA PRO A 27 1.91 4.50 24.22
C PRO A 27 0.48 4.96 24.47
N ASP A 28 0.33 6.06 25.20
CA ASP A 28 -0.94 6.74 25.39
C ASP A 28 -1.10 7.82 24.32
N ASP A 29 -2.01 7.59 23.37
CA ASP A 29 -2.26 8.47 22.23
C ASP A 29 -2.74 9.87 22.67
N ASP A 30 -3.47 9.97 23.78
CA ASP A 30 -3.97 11.25 24.30
C ASP A 30 -2.85 12.03 24.97
N ALA A 31 -1.96 11.37 25.72
CA ALA A 31 -0.77 11.98 26.28
C ALA A 31 0.19 12.49 25.19
N ILE A 32 0.43 11.69 24.14
CA ILE A 32 1.24 12.10 22.98
C ILE A 32 0.61 13.33 22.31
N ARG A 33 -0.70 13.30 22.06
CA ARG A 33 -1.41 14.44 21.45
C ARG A 33 -1.32 15.70 22.29
N ALA A 34 -1.48 15.60 23.59
CA ALA A 34 -1.36 16.73 24.51
C ALA A 34 0.07 17.32 24.50
N SER A 35 1.10 16.48 24.46
CA SER A 35 2.50 16.90 24.37
C SER A 35 2.80 17.62 23.04
N LEU A 36 2.34 17.08 21.92
CA LEU A 36 2.48 17.70 20.61
C LEU A 36 1.74 19.04 20.51
N GLN A 37 0.55 19.16 21.11
CA GLN A 37 -0.21 20.40 21.17
C GLN A 37 0.52 21.50 21.96
N LYS A 38 1.13 21.14 23.11
CA LYS A 38 1.95 22.06 23.91
C LYS A 38 3.17 22.57 23.12
N ALA A 39 3.73 21.75 22.24
CA ALA A 39 4.84 22.11 21.37
C ALA A 39 4.40 22.86 20.08
N ASN A 40 3.15 23.33 19.99
CA ASN A 40 2.56 23.97 18.81
C ASN A 40 2.48 23.08 17.54
N LEU A 41 2.53 21.76 17.69
CA LEU A 41 2.39 20.76 16.64
C LEU A 41 0.94 20.24 16.52
N GLN A 42 -0.04 21.15 16.55
CA GLN A 42 -1.48 20.84 16.62
C GLN A 42 -2.01 20.05 15.41
N ARG A 43 -1.32 20.10 14.25
CA ARG A 43 -1.69 19.39 13.04
C ARG A 43 -0.99 18.03 12.89
N ALA A 44 -0.18 17.64 13.87
CA ALA A 44 0.46 16.34 13.87
C ALA A 44 -0.60 15.23 13.91
N ARG A 45 -0.46 14.24 13.05
CA ARG A 45 -1.28 13.04 13.07
C ARG A 45 -0.52 11.95 13.80
N ILE A 46 -1.22 11.25 14.67
CA ILE A 46 -0.68 10.12 15.42
C ILE A 46 -1.37 8.88 14.91
N GLN A 47 -0.58 7.89 14.50
CA GLN A 47 -1.07 6.61 14.05
C GLN A 47 -0.26 5.49 14.70
N ARG A 48 -0.93 4.46 15.21
CA ARG A 48 -0.25 3.24 15.67
C ARG A 48 0.43 2.58 14.49
N TYR A 49 1.66 2.15 14.68
CA TYR A 49 2.48 1.54 13.66
C TYR A 49 2.92 0.15 14.12
N GLY A 50 2.76 -0.86 13.28
CA GLY A 50 3.16 -2.22 13.60
C GLY A 50 2.23 -3.01 14.53
N PRO A 51 2.66 -4.22 14.87
CA PRO A 51 1.99 -5.02 15.87
C PRO A 51 1.91 -4.25 17.20
N PRO A 52 0.77 -4.30 17.91
CA PRO A 52 0.61 -3.57 19.20
C PRO A 52 1.71 -3.86 20.23
N ALA A 53 2.31 -5.05 20.17
CA ALA A 53 3.41 -5.44 21.05
C ALA A 53 4.71 -4.65 20.82
N ASN A 54 4.87 -4.01 19.67
CA ASN A 54 6.08 -3.22 19.36
C ASN A 54 6.05 -1.83 19.97
N ASN A 55 4.89 -1.34 20.42
CA ASN A 55 4.71 0.00 20.99
C ASN A 55 5.19 1.12 20.04
N GLU A 56 4.99 0.97 18.74
CA GLU A 56 5.46 1.90 17.74
C GLU A 56 4.34 2.86 17.31
N VAL A 57 4.69 4.12 17.12
CA VAL A 57 3.79 5.20 16.69
C VAL A 57 4.42 5.97 15.57
N LEU A 58 3.64 6.25 14.54
CA LEU A 58 3.99 7.14 13.45
C LEU A 58 3.41 8.51 13.74
N ILE A 59 4.26 9.54 13.72
CA ILE A 59 3.86 10.93 13.88
C ILE A 59 4.12 11.65 12.57
N ASP A 60 3.06 12.10 11.91
CA ASP A 60 3.10 12.86 10.65
C ASP A 60 3.04 14.35 10.97
N LEU A 61 4.09 15.07 10.58
CA LEU A 61 4.22 16.51 10.74
C LEU A 61 4.02 17.22 9.40
N ASP A 62 3.14 18.22 9.35
CA ASP A 62 2.97 19.11 8.19
C ASP A 62 4.12 20.13 8.11
N VAL A 63 5.37 19.65 8.04
CA VAL A 63 6.57 20.47 7.89
C VAL A 63 6.91 20.56 6.40
N ARG A 64 6.83 21.75 5.82
CA ARG A 64 6.97 21.97 4.38
C ARG A 64 8.39 22.31 3.91
N GLU A 65 9.35 22.37 4.80
CA GLU A 65 10.73 22.64 4.45
C GLU A 65 11.49 21.37 4.07
N THR A 66 12.23 21.42 2.96
CA THR A 66 12.87 20.26 2.32
C THR A 66 14.40 20.22 2.48
N SER A 67 14.96 20.95 3.42
CA SER A 67 16.39 20.96 3.65
C SER A 67 16.82 19.80 4.59
N GLU A 68 18.09 19.34 4.49
CA GLU A 68 18.66 18.42 5.50
C GLU A 68 18.49 18.94 6.93
N LYS A 69 18.49 20.26 7.09
CA LYS A 69 18.17 20.91 8.37
C LYS A 69 16.74 20.64 8.85
N ALA A 70 15.80 20.41 7.94
CA ALA A 70 14.40 20.09 8.31
C ALA A 70 14.23 18.64 8.83
N LEU A 71 15.09 17.70 8.40
CA LEU A 71 15.16 16.35 8.97
C LEU A 71 15.54 16.40 10.45
N ASP A 72 16.63 17.11 10.73
CA ASP A 72 17.10 17.28 12.09
C ASP A 72 16.10 18.09 12.94
N GLN A 73 15.48 19.10 12.36
CA GLN A 73 14.45 19.90 13.03
C GLN A 73 13.20 19.09 13.37
N GLY A 74 12.70 18.27 12.45
CA GLY A 74 11.55 17.40 12.71
C GLY A 74 11.82 16.40 13.85
N LYS A 75 13.00 15.78 13.84
CA LYS A 75 13.45 14.90 14.93
C LYS A 75 13.53 15.65 16.26
N VAL A 76 14.22 16.79 16.26
CA VAL A 76 14.39 17.62 17.48
C VAL A 76 13.05 18.14 18.01
N GLN A 77 12.15 18.56 17.12
CA GLN A 77 10.82 19.03 17.54
C GLN A 77 10.00 17.93 18.23
N ILE A 78 10.04 16.70 17.69
CA ILE A 78 9.33 15.57 18.30
C ILE A 78 9.99 15.17 19.62
N ILE A 79 11.32 15.09 19.67
CA ILE A 79 12.04 14.78 20.91
C ILE A 79 11.65 15.81 21.97
N ASN A 80 11.78 17.11 21.69
CA ASN A 80 11.45 18.18 22.64
C ASN A 80 9.97 18.17 23.05
N ALA A 81 9.06 17.78 22.14
CA ALA A 81 7.63 17.69 22.45
C ALA A 81 7.30 16.53 23.38
N LEU A 82 7.98 15.38 23.20
CA LEU A 82 7.75 14.18 24.00
C LEU A 82 8.56 14.16 25.30
N GLU A 83 9.67 14.90 25.34
CA GLU A 83 10.51 15.04 26.54
C GLU A 83 9.83 15.92 27.60
N THR A 84 8.94 15.34 28.40
CA THR A 84 8.24 16.08 29.47
C THR A 84 9.01 16.16 30.78
N ASN A 85 9.98 15.27 31.04
CA ASN A 85 10.68 15.13 32.31
C ASN A 85 12.19 14.93 32.16
N ALA A 86 12.84 15.65 31.24
CA ALA A 86 14.30 15.55 31.04
C ALA A 86 15.05 16.07 32.32
N PRO A 87 15.96 15.29 32.90
CA PRO A 87 16.81 15.77 33.97
C PRO A 87 17.74 16.88 33.49
N VAL A 88 17.82 17.97 34.25
CA VAL A 88 18.66 19.12 33.89
C VAL A 88 20.12 18.70 33.73
N GLY A 89 20.73 19.04 32.58
CA GLY A 89 22.13 18.78 32.29
C GLY A 89 22.47 17.38 31.83
N LYS A 90 21.48 16.49 31.63
CA LYS A 90 21.70 15.16 31.07
C LYS A 90 21.13 15.04 29.65
N GLN A 91 21.76 14.20 28.81
CA GLN A 91 21.32 13.91 27.46
C GLN A 91 20.54 12.60 27.41
N ASP A 92 19.57 12.49 26.52
CA ASP A 92 18.81 11.25 26.35
C ASP A 92 19.59 10.23 25.52
N LEU A 93 19.93 9.09 26.12
CA LEU A 93 20.68 8.03 25.46
C LEU A 93 19.88 7.34 24.34
N ASN A 94 18.57 7.24 24.48
CA ASN A 94 17.72 6.62 23.48
C ASN A 94 17.66 7.42 22.16
N ASN A 95 17.82 8.74 22.25
CA ASN A 95 17.79 9.64 21.10
C ASN A 95 19.15 10.19 20.70
N SER A 96 20.23 9.86 21.44
CA SER A 96 21.61 10.31 21.16
C SER A 96 22.25 9.52 20.00
N SER A 97 23.09 10.23 19.22
CA SER A 97 23.90 9.63 18.17
C SER A 97 25.16 8.95 18.74
N SER A 98 25.75 8.02 17.98
CA SER A 98 27.04 7.42 18.36
C SER A 98 28.15 8.47 18.52
N LEU A 99 28.12 9.53 17.72
CA LEU A 99 29.10 10.63 17.82
C LEU A 99 28.94 11.40 19.13
N THR A 100 27.72 11.69 19.54
CA THR A 100 27.42 12.36 20.81
C THR A 100 27.93 11.57 22.00
N ILE A 101 27.67 10.26 22.01
CA ILE A 101 28.13 9.34 23.06
C ILE A 101 29.65 9.23 23.05
N ALA A 102 30.28 9.10 21.86
CA ALA A 102 31.73 9.01 21.74
C ALA A 102 32.44 10.27 22.24
N ASN A 103 31.94 11.45 21.88
CA ASN A 103 32.50 12.74 22.33
C ASN A 103 32.41 12.90 23.84
N TYR A 104 31.30 12.52 24.46
CA TYR A 104 31.15 12.56 25.90
C TYR A 104 32.13 11.60 26.61
N LEU A 105 32.24 10.37 26.13
CA LEU A 105 33.20 9.39 26.66
C LEU A 105 34.66 9.85 26.46
N LEU A 106 34.97 10.50 25.32
CA LEU A 106 36.29 11.06 25.06
C LEU A 106 36.62 12.19 26.03
N GLU A 107 35.66 13.09 26.31
CA GLU A 107 35.85 14.19 27.26
C GLU A 107 36.13 13.68 28.70
N LYS A 108 35.43 12.63 29.13
CA LYS A 108 35.56 12.07 30.48
C LYS A 108 36.66 11.04 30.65
N ASP A 109 37.14 10.44 29.54
CA ASP A 109 38.18 9.42 29.46
C ASP A 109 38.13 8.33 30.57
N PRO A 110 36.99 7.62 30.74
CA PRO A 110 36.81 6.65 31.83
C PRO A 110 37.78 5.48 31.79
N LEU A 111 38.31 5.13 30.62
CA LEU A 111 39.20 3.98 30.41
C LEU A 111 40.68 4.39 30.32
N ARG A 112 41.00 5.68 30.43
CA ARG A 112 42.35 6.25 30.31
C ARG A 112 43.03 5.73 29.00
N ALA A 113 42.32 5.87 27.86
CA ALA A 113 42.68 5.21 26.60
C ALA A 113 43.90 5.86 25.87
N GLY A 114 44.39 7.00 26.33
CA GLY A 114 45.59 7.66 25.76
C GLY A 114 45.47 8.01 24.28
N THR A 115 46.46 7.62 23.48
CA THR A 115 46.52 7.93 22.03
C THR A 115 45.40 7.28 21.21
N ASP A 116 44.82 6.16 21.66
CA ASP A 116 43.81 5.40 20.97
C ASP A 116 42.37 5.74 21.42
N ALA A 117 42.22 6.78 22.26
CA ALA A 117 40.95 7.18 22.88
C ALA A 117 39.82 7.39 21.85
N ASN A 118 40.10 8.11 20.77
CA ASN A 118 39.11 8.36 19.71
C ASN A 118 38.58 7.07 19.09
N GLN A 119 39.43 6.15 18.71
CA GLN A 119 39.05 4.90 18.09
C GLN A 119 38.26 4.01 19.09
N ARG A 120 38.74 3.92 20.32
CA ARG A 120 38.18 3.10 21.37
C ARG A 120 36.80 3.60 21.79
N TYR A 121 36.61 4.90 22.02
CA TYR A 121 35.31 5.47 22.40
C TYR A 121 34.34 5.51 21.25
N SER A 122 34.76 5.68 20.01
CA SER A 122 33.92 5.52 18.83
C SER A 122 33.38 4.08 18.71
N ALA A 123 34.26 3.09 18.92
CA ALA A 123 33.83 1.67 18.91
C ALA A 123 32.85 1.34 20.04
N LEU A 124 33.09 1.86 21.26
CA LEU A 124 32.16 1.69 22.39
C LEU A 124 30.82 2.35 22.13
N ALA A 125 30.79 3.57 21.64
CA ALA A 125 29.57 4.27 21.29
C ALA A 125 28.78 3.53 20.21
N GLN A 126 29.47 2.99 19.21
CA GLN A 126 28.85 2.19 18.17
C GLN A 126 28.28 0.87 18.73
N ALA A 127 28.96 0.23 19.69
CA ALA A 127 28.46 -0.97 20.36
C ALA A 127 27.18 -0.68 21.16
N ILE A 128 27.14 0.46 21.89
CA ILE A 128 25.95 0.93 22.62
C ILE A 128 24.78 1.15 21.67
N VAL A 129 24.99 1.89 20.59
CA VAL A 129 23.95 2.18 19.58
C VAL A 129 23.48 0.89 18.90
N ASN A 130 24.40 -0.01 18.53
CA ASN A 130 24.03 -1.30 17.95
C ASN A 130 23.21 -2.16 18.90
N TYR A 131 23.56 -2.18 20.18
CA TYR A 131 22.80 -2.90 21.19
C TYR A 131 21.40 -2.31 21.37
N ARG A 132 21.31 -0.97 21.51
CA ARG A 132 20.03 -0.24 21.57
C ARG A 132 19.15 -0.56 20.36
N ASP A 133 19.71 -0.43 19.14
CA ASP A 133 18.90 -0.47 17.92
C ASP A 133 18.58 -1.90 17.45
N LYS A 134 19.55 -2.83 17.54
CA LYS A 134 19.39 -4.19 17.01
C LYS A 134 18.89 -5.20 18.04
N VAL A 135 19.36 -5.09 19.31
CA VAL A 135 18.99 -6.06 20.35
C VAL A 135 17.76 -5.61 21.12
N LYS A 136 17.69 -4.33 21.50
CA LYS A 136 16.57 -3.76 22.26
C LYS A 136 15.49 -3.14 21.36
N GLY A 137 15.70 -3.18 20.07
CA GLY A 137 14.75 -2.71 19.08
C GLY A 137 14.57 -1.17 19.11
N GLY A 138 15.55 -0.40 19.62
CA GLY A 138 15.66 1.06 19.55
C GLY A 138 15.34 1.83 20.81
N VAL A 139 14.94 1.15 21.89
CA VAL A 139 14.68 1.79 23.19
C VAL A 139 15.28 0.93 24.31
N LEU A 140 16.16 1.53 25.10
CA LEU A 140 16.66 0.96 26.35
C LEU A 140 15.69 1.30 27.49
N GLY A 141 15.48 0.37 28.39
CA GLY A 141 14.67 0.61 29.59
C GLY A 141 15.47 1.23 30.73
N SER A 142 16.79 0.97 30.79
CA SER A 142 17.69 1.55 31.80
C SER A 142 19.15 1.53 31.30
N LEU A 143 20.00 2.40 31.89
CA LEU A 143 21.44 2.40 31.64
C LEU A 143 22.13 1.13 32.15
N ASP A 144 21.52 0.45 33.13
CA ASP A 144 22.06 -0.80 33.68
C ASP A 144 22.08 -1.95 32.70
N GLU A 145 21.27 -1.90 31.65
CA GLU A 145 21.27 -2.88 30.56
C GLU A 145 22.60 -2.89 29.77
N LEU A 146 23.36 -1.82 29.85
CA LEU A 146 24.68 -1.71 29.19
C LEU A 146 25.80 -2.43 29.95
N LYS A 147 25.60 -2.85 31.19
CA LYS A 147 26.63 -3.53 32.03
C LYS A 147 27.18 -4.83 31.43
N GLY A 148 26.46 -5.44 30.49
CA GLY A 148 26.90 -6.62 29.75
C GLY A 148 27.48 -6.33 28.36
N VAL A 149 27.46 -5.06 27.93
CA VAL A 149 27.80 -4.65 26.56
C VAL A 149 29.09 -3.85 26.53
N VAL A 150 29.31 -3.01 27.54
CA VAL A 150 30.48 -2.13 27.66
C VAL A 150 31.06 -2.19 29.07
N ASP A 151 32.31 -1.70 29.19
CA ASP A 151 33.03 -1.66 30.47
C ASP A 151 32.22 -0.93 31.56
N PRO A 152 32.14 -1.47 32.80
CA PRO A 152 31.42 -0.85 33.88
C PRO A 152 31.87 0.59 34.19
N ALA A 153 33.15 0.93 33.99
CA ALA A 153 33.65 2.29 34.18
C ALA A 153 33.02 3.27 33.15
N ALA A 154 32.82 2.82 31.91
CA ALA A 154 32.13 3.63 30.90
C ALA A 154 30.63 3.79 31.28
N VAL A 155 29.98 2.73 31.77
CA VAL A 155 28.56 2.81 32.19
C VAL A 155 28.39 3.82 33.32
N SER A 156 29.28 3.81 34.33
CA SER A 156 29.23 4.77 35.45
C SER A 156 29.30 6.22 34.96
N VAL A 157 30.22 6.51 34.03
CA VAL A 157 30.37 7.86 33.44
C VAL A 157 29.14 8.24 32.62
N LEU A 158 28.54 7.28 31.89
CA LEU A 158 27.31 7.53 31.14
C LEU A 158 26.13 7.83 32.05
N GLN A 159 26.04 7.24 33.26
CA GLN A 159 25.01 7.54 34.26
C GLN A 159 25.05 8.99 34.74
N ASP A 160 26.25 9.62 34.74
CA ASP A 160 26.40 11.03 35.13
C ASP A 160 25.87 12.00 34.07
N GLY A 161 26.11 11.69 32.77
CA GLY A 161 25.79 12.60 31.67
C GLY A 161 24.56 12.24 30.84
N PHE A 162 24.04 11.02 31.00
CA PHE A 162 22.89 10.57 30.26
C PHE A 162 21.77 10.08 31.15
N TYR A 163 20.55 10.15 30.60
CA TYR A 163 19.36 9.45 31.11
C TYR A 163 18.74 8.62 30.00
N VAL A 164 17.75 7.86 30.31
CA VAL A 164 17.00 7.02 29.35
C VAL A 164 15.55 7.48 29.37
N SER A 165 15.08 8.00 28.25
CA SER A 165 13.67 8.30 28.07
C SER A 165 12.85 7.03 27.82
N ASP A 166 11.54 7.12 27.91
CA ASP A 166 10.61 6.02 27.64
C ASP A 166 10.29 5.85 26.15
N PHE A 167 10.95 6.64 25.29
CA PHE A 167 10.79 6.57 23.83
C PHE A 167 12.13 6.71 23.08
N GLY A 168 12.14 6.28 21.81
CA GLY A 168 13.26 6.49 20.90
C GLY A 168 12.74 6.76 19.48
N VAL A 169 13.33 7.77 18.82
CA VAL A 169 13.07 8.06 17.41
C VAL A 169 13.85 7.08 16.55
N ARG A 170 13.13 6.20 15.83
CA ARG A 170 13.70 5.12 15.02
C ARG A 170 14.11 5.58 13.64
N ASN A 171 13.25 6.33 12.99
CA ASN A 171 13.45 6.81 11.63
C ASN A 171 12.73 8.14 11.42
N VAL A 172 13.25 8.95 10.51
CA VAL A 172 12.61 10.19 10.04
C VAL A 172 12.66 10.19 8.53
N GLU A 173 11.49 10.31 7.91
CA GLU A 173 11.34 10.39 6.47
C GLU A 173 10.76 11.75 6.10
N ILE A 174 11.35 12.41 5.10
CA ILE A 174 10.83 13.69 4.58
C ILE A 174 10.53 13.55 3.10
N VAL A 175 9.34 13.99 2.73
CA VAL A 175 8.96 14.16 1.33
C VAL A 175 8.64 15.64 1.10
N GLY A 176 9.43 16.28 0.22
CA GLY A 176 9.16 17.67 -0.15
C GLY A 176 7.83 17.83 -0.90
N PRO A 177 7.11 18.97 -0.72
CA PRO A 177 5.83 19.23 -1.38
C PRO A 177 5.89 19.13 -2.91
N GLN A 178 7.00 19.55 -3.51
CA GLN A 178 7.22 19.44 -4.96
C GLN A 178 7.34 17.98 -5.40
N VAL A 179 8.10 17.17 -4.65
CA VAL A 179 8.25 15.73 -4.89
C VAL A 179 6.90 15.02 -4.74
N GLY A 180 6.18 15.30 -3.66
CA GLY A 180 4.84 14.75 -3.43
C GLY A 180 3.85 15.09 -4.55
N ALA A 181 3.84 16.35 -5.02
CA ALA A 181 3.01 16.77 -6.15
C ALA A 181 3.39 16.06 -7.45
N GLN A 182 4.70 15.87 -7.69
CA GLN A 182 5.21 15.15 -8.86
C GLN A 182 4.84 13.66 -8.79
N LEU A 183 5.02 13.00 -7.65
CA LEU A 183 4.66 11.59 -7.44
C LEU A 183 3.15 11.37 -7.64
N ARG A 184 2.31 12.28 -7.12
CA ARG A 184 0.85 12.22 -7.35
C ARG A 184 0.51 12.32 -8.83
N LYS A 185 1.13 13.23 -9.57
CA LYS A 185 0.93 13.37 -11.02
C LYS A 185 1.37 12.11 -11.76
N GLN A 186 2.54 11.56 -11.41
CA GLN A 186 3.06 10.32 -12.02
C GLN A 186 2.17 9.13 -11.71
N ALA A 187 1.69 8.96 -10.47
CA ALA A 187 0.77 7.90 -10.09
C ALA A 187 -0.54 7.96 -10.87
N LEU A 188 -1.13 9.17 -11.02
CA LEU A 188 -2.33 9.37 -11.82
C LEU A 188 -2.09 9.02 -13.30
N LEU A 189 -0.99 9.52 -13.90
CA LEU A 189 -0.65 9.23 -15.29
C LEU A 189 -0.39 7.74 -15.51
N ALA A 190 0.33 7.06 -14.60
CA ALA A 190 0.56 5.62 -14.68
C ALA A 190 -0.76 4.83 -14.67
N THR A 191 -1.71 5.21 -13.80
CA THR A 191 -3.03 4.60 -13.76
C THR A 191 -3.81 4.83 -15.06
N VAL A 192 -3.84 6.07 -15.57
CA VAL A 192 -4.53 6.40 -16.83
C VAL A 192 -3.90 5.65 -18.01
N TYR A 193 -2.57 5.65 -18.13
CA TYR A 193 -1.88 4.93 -19.20
C TYR A 193 -2.07 3.42 -19.11
N SER A 194 -2.09 2.84 -17.91
CA SER A 194 -2.39 1.43 -17.70
C SER A 194 -3.79 1.07 -18.21
N LEU A 195 -4.81 1.85 -17.83
CA LEU A 195 -6.19 1.66 -18.29
C LEU A 195 -6.34 1.87 -19.80
N ALA A 196 -5.69 2.89 -20.35
CA ALA A 196 -5.70 3.15 -21.79
C ALA A 196 -5.01 2.02 -22.58
N GLY A 197 -3.84 1.57 -22.13
CA GLY A 197 -3.13 0.45 -22.74
C GLY A 197 -3.95 -0.85 -22.71
N MET A 198 -4.62 -1.11 -21.58
CA MET A 198 -5.54 -2.24 -21.45
C MET A 198 -6.71 -2.13 -22.43
N LEU A 199 -7.34 -0.96 -22.56
CA LEU A 199 -8.45 -0.73 -23.49
C LEU A 199 -8.00 -0.97 -24.94
N VAL A 200 -6.84 -0.45 -25.32
CA VAL A 200 -6.24 -0.65 -26.65
C VAL A 200 -5.97 -2.14 -26.91
N TYR A 201 -5.31 -2.82 -25.98
CA TYR A 201 -5.04 -4.26 -26.11
C TYR A 201 -6.32 -5.08 -26.27
N LEU A 202 -7.33 -4.83 -25.45
CA LEU A 202 -8.61 -5.54 -25.52
C LEU A 202 -9.38 -5.19 -26.79
N GLY A 203 -9.32 -3.94 -27.25
CA GLY A 203 -9.92 -3.51 -28.50
C GLY A 203 -9.34 -4.24 -29.74
N PHE A 204 -8.04 -4.54 -29.74
CA PHE A 204 -7.40 -5.35 -30.77
C PHE A 204 -7.70 -6.84 -30.65
N ARG A 205 -7.77 -7.36 -29.42
CA ARG A 205 -7.92 -8.80 -29.14
C ARG A 205 -9.37 -9.27 -29.19
N PHE A 206 -10.30 -8.39 -28.78
CA PHE A 206 -11.73 -8.63 -28.70
C PHE A 206 -12.51 -7.52 -29.42
N GLU A 207 -13.83 -7.61 -29.46
CA GLU A 207 -14.67 -6.49 -29.87
C GLU A 207 -14.62 -5.38 -28.82
N TRP A 208 -14.76 -4.14 -29.25
CA TRP A 208 -14.56 -2.96 -28.41
C TRP A 208 -15.44 -2.94 -27.14
N ILE A 209 -16.64 -3.55 -27.19
CA ILE A 209 -17.55 -3.63 -26.05
C ILE A 209 -16.96 -4.43 -24.89
N TYR A 210 -16.20 -5.49 -25.18
CA TYR A 210 -15.49 -6.26 -24.13
C TYR A 210 -14.44 -5.40 -23.45
N GLY A 211 -13.75 -4.56 -24.21
CA GLY A 211 -12.78 -3.61 -23.66
C GLY A 211 -13.43 -2.59 -22.73
N VAL A 212 -14.56 -2.00 -23.14
CA VAL A 212 -15.31 -1.06 -22.30
C VAL A 212 -15.81 -1.75 -21.03
N ALA A 213 -16.41 -2.95 -21.15
CA ALA A 213 -16.87 -3.69 -19.98
C ALA A 213 -15.74 -3.99 -18.99
N ALA A 214 -14.56 -4.40 -19.47
CA ALA A 214 -13.40 -4.64 -18.64
C ALA A 214 -12.91 -3.35 -17.93
N VAL A 215 -12.82 -2.22 -18.65
CA VAL A 215 -12.41 -0.94 -18.05
C VAL A 215 -13.38 -0.48 -16.97
N VAL A 216 -14.69 -0.58 -17.21
CA VAL A 216 -15.72 -0.23 -16.22
C VAL A 216 -15.60 -1.11 -14.98
N THR A 217 -15.37 -2.41 -15.17
CA THR A 217 -15.18 -3.36 -14.07
C THR A 217 -13.96 -3.04 -13.22
N VAL A 218 -12.82 -2.82 -13.87
CA VAL A 218 -11.57 -2.45 -13.15
C VAL A 218 -11.69 -1.10 -12.45
N PHE A 219 -12.38 -0.14 -13.06
CA PHE A 219 -12.67 1.14 -12.41
C PHE A 219 -13.52 0.95 -11.14
N HIS A 220 -14.56 0.12 -11.21
CA HIS A 220 -15.36 -0.27 -10.05
C HIS A 220 -14.49 -0.90 -8.95
N ASP A 221 -13.63 -1.88 -9.29
CA ASP A 221 -12.78 -2.58 -8.32
C ASP A 221 -11.80 -1.63 -7.64
N THR A 222 -11.23 -0.71 -8.41
CA THR A 222 -10.35 0.34 -7.89
C THR A 222 -11.10 1.28 -6.94
N LEU A 223 -12.31 1.71 -7.29
CA LEU A 223 -13.13 2.57 -6.43
C LEU A 223 -13.48 1.90 -5.10
N ILE A 224 -13.84 0.61 -5.10
CA ILE A 224 -14.14 -0.12 -3.87
C ILE A 224 -12.87 -0.29 -3.02
N THR A 225 -11.73 -0.61 -3.65
CA THR A 225 -10.46 -0.74 -2.94
C THR A 225 -10.06 0.58 -2.27
N VAL A 226 -10.12 1.70 -2.99
CA VAL A 226 -9.87 3.05 -2.42
C VAL A 226 -10.91 3.40 -1.35
N GLY A 227 -12.17 2.99 -1.54
CA GLY A 227 -13.23 3.13 -0.54
C GLY A 227 -12.93 2.39 0.76
N ALA A 228 -12.34 1.18 0.68
CA ALA A 228 -11.92 0.42 1.85
C ALA A 228 -10.80 1.13 2.63
N PHE A 229 -9.83 1.76 1.94
CA PHE A 229 -8.82 2.61 2.58
C PHE A 229 -9.44 3.80 3.30
N SER A 230 -10.41 4.47 2.68
CA SER A 230 -11.13 5.58 3.29
C SER A 230 -11.94 5.16 4.52
N LEU A 231 -12.58 3.98 4.49
CA LEU A 231 -13.32 3.41 5.61
C LEU A 231 -12.45 3.04 6.80
N THR A 232 -11.29 2.44 6.52
CA THR A 232 -10.36 1.99 7.56
C THR A 232 -9.38 3.08 7.99
N ASN A 233 -9.50 4.29 7.41
CA ASN A 233 -8.61 5.44 7.63
C ASN A 233 -7.12 5.08 7.41
N LYS A 234 -6.85 4.14 6.48
CA LYS A 234 -5.49 3.76 6.08
C LYS A 234 -4.98 4.71 5.01
N GLU A 235 -3.72 5.10 5.11
CA GLU A 235 -3.12 6.02 4.14
C GLU A 235 -2.81 5.32 2.81
N ILE A 236 -3.04 6.05 1.71
CA ILE A 236 -2.64 5.64 0.37
C ILE A 236 -1.23 6.15 0.12
N SER A 237 -0.26 5.25 0.19
CA SER A 237 1.16 5.47 -0.11
C SER A 237 1.50 5.13 -1.57
N LEU A 238 2.74 5.36 -1.97
CA LEU A 238 3.23 4.95 -3.28
C LEU A 238 3.16 3.41 -3.48
N THR A 239 3.41 2.64 -2.42
CA THR A 239 3.28 1.17 -2.43
C THR A 239 1.84 0.72 -2.65
N VAL A 240 0.86 1.46 -2.13
CA VAL A 240 -0.58 1.20 -2.37
C VAL A 240 -0.94 1.47 -3.83
N ILE A 241 -0.39 2.51 -4.46
CA ILE A 241 -0.59 2.74 -5.90
C ILE A 241 -0.01 1.58 -6.72
N ALA A 242 1.15 1.07 -6.36
CA ALA A 242 1.73 -0.11 -7.01
C ALA A 242 0.81 -1.34 -6.86
N ALA A 243 0.18 -1.54 -5.70
CA ALA A 243 -0.82 -2.58 -5.49
C ALA A 243 -2.05 -2.39 -6.37
N ILE A 244 -2.57 -1.16 -6.50
CA ILE A 244 -3.71 -0.84 -7.37
C ILE A 244 -3.38 -1.13 -8.84
N LEU A 245 -2.20 -0.75 -9.32
CA LEU A 245 -1.74 -1.07 -10.68
C LEU A 245 -1.62 -2.59 -10.88
N THR A 246 -1.14 -3.32 -9.90
CA THR A 246 -1.10 -4.79 -9.91
C THR A 246 -2.51 -5.38 -9.96
N LEU A 247 -3.44 -4.83 -9.17
CA LEU A 247 -4.84 -5.25 -9.14
C LEU A 247 -5.53 -5.04 -10.50
N ILE A 248 -5.25 -3.93 -11.19
CA ILE A 248 -5.76 -3.66 -12.55
C ILE A 248 -5.41 -4.81 -13.50
N GLY A 249 -4.16 -5.27 -13.48
CA GLY A 249 -3.71 -6.40 -14.27
C GLY A 249 -4.35 -7.73 -13.84
N TYR A 250 -4.44 -7.95 -12.54
CA TYR A 250 -4.97 -9.19 -11.97
C TYR A 250 -6.48 -9.36 -12.22
N SER A 251 -7.29 -8.35 -11.89
CA SER A 251 -8.75 -8.38 -12.11
C SER A 251 -9.10 -8.57 -13.59
N ASN A 252 -8.33 -7.91 -14.48
CA ASN A 252 -8.54 -8.04 -15.91
C ASN A 252 -8.26 -9.47 -16.43
N ASN A 253 -7.34 -10.20 -15.81
CA ASN A 253 -7.04 -11.58 -16.23
C ASN A 253 -8.26 -12.50 -16.12
N ASP A 254 -8.98 -12.46 -15.01
CA ASP A 254 -10.18 -13.27 -14.81
C ASP A 254 -11.32 -12.84 -15.75
N THR A 255 -11.48 -11.53 -15.95
CA THR A 255 -12.44 -10.98 -16.92
C THR A 255 -12.16 -11.47 -18.34
N ILE A 256 -10.90 -11.50 -18.78
CA ILE A 256 -10.49 -12.01 -20.10
C ILE A 256 -10.84 -13.50 -20.25
N VAL A 257 -10.61 -14.31 -19.22
CA VAL A 257 -10.92 -15.76 -19.25
C VAL A 257 -12.42 -15.99 -19.46
N VAL A 258 -13.27 -15.24 -18.74
CA VAL A 258 -14.74 -15.30 -18.91
C VAL A 258 -15.13 -14.84 -20.31
N PHE A 259 -14.57 -13.74 -20.81
CA PHE A 259 -14.89 -13.19 -22.12
C PHE A 259 -14.46 -14.11 -23.27
N ASP A 260 -13.30 -14.72 -23.17
CA ASP A 260 -12.84 -15.69 -24.17
C ASP A 260 -13.78 -16.91 -24.23
N ARG A 261 -14.24 -17.39 -23.07
CA ARG A 261 -15.21 -18.49 -23.01
C ARG A 261 -16.57 -18.10 -23.53
N ILE A 262 -17.06 -16.89 -23.25
CA ILE A 262 -18.30 -16.36 -23.84
C ILE A 262 -18.18 -16.34 -25.37
N ARG A 263 -17.07 -15.84 -25.90
CA ARG A 263 -16.81 -15.77 -27.36
C ARG A 263 -16.76 -17.15 -28.03
N GLU A 264 -16.16 -18.12 -27.35
CA GLU A 264 -16.14 -19.51 -27.82
C GLU A 264 -17.56 -20.09 -27.88
N ASN A 265 -18.31 -19.97 -26.77
CA ASN A 265 -19.66 -20.49 -26.64
C ASN A 265 -20.65 -19.81 -27.61
N LEU A 266 -20.48 -18.52 -27.93
CA LEU A 266 -21.26 -17.82 -28.95
C LEU A 266 -21.12 -18.47 -30.35
N LYS A 267 -19.96 -19.03 -30.67
CA LYS A 267 -19.77 -19.74 -31.94
C LYS A 267 -20.42 -21.11 -31.95
N LEU A 268 -20.47 -21.78 -30.79
CA LEU A 268 -21.01 -23.13 -30.65
C LEU A 268 -22.54 -23.13 -30.46
N MET A 269 -23.09 -22.17 -29.72
CA MET A 269 -24.48 -22.10 -29.26
C MET A 269 -25.28 -20.99 -29.96
N ARG A 270 -25.28 -20.97 -31.28
CA ARG A 270 -25.83 -19.88 -32.12
C ARG A 270 -27.35 -19.64 -31.98
N ARG A 271 -28.07 -20.57 -31.35
CA ARG A 271 -29.55 -20.51 -31.20
C ARG A 271 -30.01 -20.15 -29.78
N GLU A 272 -29.07 -20.11 -28.86
CA GLU A 272 -29.38 -19.79 -27.43
C GLU A 272 -29.39 -18.28 -27.22
N LYS A 273 -30.06 -17.82 -26.15
CA LYS A 273 -30.04 -16.42 -25.74
C LYS A 273 -28.66 -16.07 -25.17
N LEU A 274 -28.23 -14.83 -25.35
CA LEU A 274 -26.92 -14.38 -24.83
C LEU A 274 -26.81 -14.58 -23.31
N SER A 275 -27.87 -14.32 -22.53
CA SER A 275 -27.93 -14.54 -21.09
C SER A 275 -27.55 -15.97 -20.69
N ASP A 276 -28.09 -16.96 -21.44
CA ASP A 276 -27.88 -18.38 -21.15
C ASP A 276 -26.45 -18.80 -21.51
N ILE A 277 -25.94 -18.28 -22.64
CA ILE A 277 -24.55 -18.49 -23.07
C ILE A 277 -23.58 -17.92 -22.05
N VAL A 278 -23.82 -16.69 -21.56
CA VAL A 278 -22.99 -16.02 -20.56
C VAL A 278 -23.00 -16.80 -19.24
N ASN A 279 -24.18 -17.20 -18.75
CA ASN A 279 -24.30 -17.97 -17.51
C ASN A 279 -23.56 -19.32 -17.60
N ARG A 280 -23.68 -20.01 -18.73
CA ARG A 280 -22.96 -21.27 -19.00
C ARG A 280 -21.44 -21.05 -19.06
N SER A 281 -20.99 -19.97 -19.70
CA SER A 281 -19.58 -19.63 -19.82
C SER A 281 -18.95 -19.34 -18.46
N ILE A 282 -19.65 -18.60 -17.60
CA ILE A 282 -19.23 -18.34 -16.22
C ILE A 282 -19.08 -19.66 -15.45
N ASN A 283 -20.09 -20.54 -15.49
CA ASN A 283 -20.02 -21.82 -14.80
C ASN A 283 -18.88 -22.72 -15.29
N GLN A 284 -18.53 -22.67 -16.58
CA GLN A 284 -17.43 -23.44 -17.15
C GLN A 284 -16.04 -22.91 -16.72
N THR A 285 -15.91 -21.63 -16.40
CA THR A 285 -14.66 -20.99 -15.98
C THR A 285 -14.53 -20.87 -14.47
N LEU A 286 -15.62 -21.05 -13.73
CA LEU A 286 -15.72 -20.79 -12.29
C LEU A 286 -14.68 -21.55 -11.46
N SER A 287 -14.48 -22.84 -11.74
CA SER A 287 -13.50 -23.66 -11.02
C SER A 287 -12.07 -23.13 -11.17
N ARG A 288 -11.71 -22.69 -12.38
CA ARG A 288 -10.40 -22.10 -12.66
C ARG A 288 -10.24 -20.76 -11.94
N THR A 289 -11.23 -19.88 -12.03
CA THR A 289 -11.20 -18.56 -11.38
C THR A 289 -11.10 -18.69 -9.87
N ILE A 290 -11.87 -19.59 -9.24
CA ILE A 290 -11.79 -19.81 -7.79
C ILE A 290 -10.41 -20.36 -7.39
N LEU A 291 -9.84 -21.30 -8.15
CA LEU A 291 -8.50 -21.84 -7.85
C LEU A 291 -7.42 -20.77 -7.96
N THR A 292 -7.38 -20.02 -9.06
CA THR A 292 -6.35 -19.01 -9.28
C THR A 292 -6.48 -17.85 -8.28
N ALA A 293 -7.69 -17.34 -8.10
CA ALA A 293 -7.96 -16.28 -7.13
C ALA A 293 -7.74 -16.73 -5.69
N GLY A 294 -8.17 -17.95 -5.35
CA GLY A 294 -7.99 -18.50 -4.00
C GLY A 294 -6.54 -18.69 -3.61
N LEU A 295 -5.70 -19.25 -4.50
CA LEU A 295 -4.26 -19.41 -4.22
C LEU A 295 -3.57 -18.05 -4.08
N THR A 296 -3.85 -17.10 -4.96
CA THR A 296 -3.28 -15.75 -4.87
C THR A 296 -3.78 -15.04 -3.62
N PHE A 297 -5.06 -15.14 -3.30
CA PHE A 297 -5.64 -14.59 -2.07
C PHE A 297 -4.94 -15.11 -0.82
N LEU A 298 -4.72 -16.43 -0.71
CA LEU A 298 -4.00 -17.03 0.43
C LEU A 298 -2.57 -16.50 0.55
N THR A 299 -1.87 -16.35 -0.59
CA THR A 299 -0.51 -15.78 -0.60
C THR A 299 -0.50 -14.34 -0.10
N VAL A 300 -1.42 -13.53 -0.60
CA VAL A 300 -1.51 -12.11 -0.22
C VAL A 300 -2.05 -11.95 1.20
N LEU A 301 -2.93 -12.84 1.66
CA LEU A 301 -3.40 -12.87 3.05
C LEU A 301 -2.25 -13.21 4.00
N ALA A 302 -1.40 -14.17 3.66
CA ALA A 302 -0.18 -14.45 4.43
C ALA A 302 0.75 -13.23 4.46
N LEU A 303 0.91 -12.53 3.34
CA LEU A 303 1.67 -11.28 3.29
C LEU A 303 1.04 -10.19 4.17
N TYR A 304 -0.29 -10.09 4.20
CA TYR A 304 -1.01 -9.14 5.05
C TYR A 304 -0.80 -9.43 6.55
N LEU A 305 -0.80 -10.71 6.93
CA LEU A 305 -0.67 -11.14 8.33
C LEU A 305 0.78 -11.13 8.83
N PHE A 306 1.75 -11.43 7.96
CA PHE A 306 3.16 -11.67 8.34
C PHE A 306 4.16 -10.76 7.62
N GLY A 307 3.74 -9.94 6.64
CA GLY A 307 4.65 -9.15 5.79
C GLY A 307 5.20 -7.88 6.44
N GLY A 308 4.82 -7.57 7.67
CA GLY A 308 5.25 -6.36 8.37
C GLY A 308 4.60 -5.09 7.80
N GLU A 309 4.93 -3.96 8.44
CA GLU A 309 4.24 -2.68 8.21
C GLU A 309 4.45 -2.08 6.83
N VAL A 310 5.65 -2.18 6.29
CA VAL A 310 5.97 -1.60 4.96
C VAL A 310 5.07 -2.20 3.86
N LEU A 311 4.73 -3.47 4.00
CA LEU A 311 3.90 -4.19 3.03
C LEU A 311 2.41 -4.24 3.43
N HIS A 312 2.05 -3.73 4.61
CA HIS A 312 0.68 -3.85 5.13
C HIS A 312 -0.35 -3.11 4.24
N GLY A 313 -0.07 -1.88 3.83
CA GLY A 313 -0.93 -1.13 2.90
C GLY A 313 -1.04 -1.79 1.53
N PHE A 314 0.09 -2.27 0.98
CA PHE A 314 0.15 -3.00 -0.28
C PHE A 314 -0.70 -4.28 -0.24
N SER A 315 -0.47 -5.11 0.76
CA SER A 315 -1.18 -6.39 0.92
C SER A 315 -2.67 -6.20 1.23
N PHE A 316 -3.04 -5.18 2.03
CA PHE A 316 -4.43 -4.83 2.27
C PHE A 316 -5.17 -4.46 0.98
N ALA A 317 -4.55 -3.64 0.11
CA ALA A 317 -5.13 -3.30 -1.19
C ALA A 317 -5.38 -4.53 -2.05
N LEU A 318 -4.42 -5.48 -2.08
CA LEU A 318 -4.55 -6.70 -2.85
C LEU A 318 -5.57 -7.68 -2.25
N VAL A 319 -5.64 -7.83 -0.91
CA VAL A 319 -6.64 -8.68 -0.24
C VAL A 319 -8.06 -8.24 -0.63
N ILE A 320 -8.35 -6.94 -0.48
CA ILE A 320 -9.65 -6.39 -0.86
C ILE A 320 -9.86 -6.50 -2.38
N GLY A 321 -8.84 -6.11 -3.15
CA GLY A 321 -8.93 -6.05 -4.60
C GLY A 321 -9.14 -7.40 -5.27
N ILE A 322 -8.48 -8.48 -4.80
CA ILE A 322 -8.66 -9.84 -5.32
C ILE A 322 -10.07 -10.34 -5.06
N LEU A 323 -10.60 -10.14 -3.85
CA LEU A 323 -11.97 -10.54 -3.51
C LEU A 323 -13.00 -9.83 -4.40
N ILE A 324 -12.87 -8.51 -4.53
CA ILE A 324 -13.78 -7.70 -5.35
C ILE A 324 -13.61 -8.00 -6.83
N GLY A 325 -12.36 -8.13 -7.34
CA GLY A 325 -12.07 -8.41 -8.75
C GLY A 325 -12.59 -9.78 -9.19
N THR A 326 -12.49 -10.80 -8.34
CA THR A 326 -13.07 -12.12 -8.62
C THR A 326 -14.60 -12.05 -8.71
N TYR A 327 -15.24 -11.31 -7.82
CA TYR A 327 -16.69 -11.10 -7.85
C TYR A 327 -17.10 -10.27 -9.07
N SER A 328 -16.41 -9.18 -9.36
CA SER A 328 -16.78 -8.21 -10.40
C SER A 328 -16.67 -8.75 -11.82
N SER A 329 -15.74 -9.67 -12.07
CA SER A 329 -15.62 -10.37 -13.36
C SER A 329 -16.91 -11.12 -13.73
N ILE A 330 -17.62 -11.66 -12.73
CA ILE A 330 -18.87 -12.38 -12.88
C ILE A 330 -20.09 -11.44 -12.81
N ALA A 331 -20.14 -10.59 -11.78
CA ALA A 331 -21.32 -9.81 -11.45
C ALA A 331 -21.42 -8.45 -12.13
N ILE A 332 -20.32 -7.97 -12.73
CA ILE A 332 -20.28 -6.66 -13.41
C ILE A 332 -19.88 -6.80 -14.88
N ALA A 333 -18.71 -7.39 -15.17
CA ALA A 333 -18.20 -7.47 -16.53
C ALA A 333 -19.16 -8.24 -17.46
N ALA A 334 -19.61 -9.41 -17.03
CA ALA A 334 -20.50 -10.24 -17.86
C ALA A 334 -21.90 -9.65 -18.05
N PRO A 335 -22.61 -9.12 -17.01
CA PRO A 335 -23.89 -8.44 -17.18
C PRO A 335 -23.84 -7.19 -18.06
N ILE A 336 -22.74 -6.45 -18.11
CA ILE A 336 -22.59 -5.30 -19.02
C ILE A 336 -22.74 -5.75 -20.48
N LEU A 337 -22.16 -6.91 -20.84
CA LEU A 337 -22.31 -7.46 -22.19
C LEU A 337 -23.76 -7.81 -22.52
N VAL A 338 -24.49 -8.44 -21.57
CA VAL A 338 -25.91 -8.79 -21.75
C VAL A 338 -26.75 -7.52 -21.90
N ALA A 339 -26.57 -6.54 -21.01
CA ALA A 339 -27.30 -5.28 -21.04
C ALA A 339 -27.08 -4.51 -22.35
N TYR A 340 -25.85 -4.50 -22.84
CA TYR A 340 -25.53 -3.87 -24.13
C TYR A 340 -26.21 -4.56 -25.31
N GLN A 341 -26.24 -5.89 -25.32
CA GLN A 341 -26.91 -6.67 -26.34
C GLN A 341 -28.43 -6.40 -26.34
N ASP A 342 -29.05 -6.42 -25.16
CA ASP A 342 -30.49 -6.16 -25.02
C ASP A 342 -30.84 -4.75 -25.48
N TRP A 343 -30.03 -3.75 -25.12
CA TRP A 343 -30.20 -2.37 -25.58
C TRP A 343 -30.09 -2.25 -27.13
N ARG A 344 -29.16 -3.01 -27.75
CA ARG A 344 -29.02 -3.05 -29.22
C ARG A 344 -30.19 -3.72 -29.90
N SER A 345 -30.68 -4.84 -29.37
CA SER A 345 -31.82 -5.59 -29.91
C SER A 345 -33.10 -4.75 -29.86
N THR A 346 -33.33 -4.00 -28.79
CA THR A 346 -34.48 -3.10 -28.62
C THR A 346 -34.50 -1.94 -29.63
N ARG A 347 -33.33 -1.53 -30.12
CA ARG A 347 -33.19 -0.47 -31.14
C ARG A 347 -33.20 -0.98 -32.59
N GLY A 348 -33.53 -2.26 -32.81
CA GLY A 348 -33.67 -2.84 -34.18
C GLY A 348 -32.33 -2.99 -34.94
N ARG A 349 -31.17 -2.86 -34.27
CA ARG A 349 -29.86 -3.10 -34.85
C ARG A 349 -29.41 -4.54 -34.59
N GLN A 350 -29.25 -5.33 -35.67
CA GLN A 350 -28.65 -6.66 -35.53
C GLN A 350 -27.25 -6.55 -34.90
N SER A 351 -26.98 -7.37 -33.92
CA SER A 351 -25.70 -7.36 -33.20
C SER A 351 -24.52 -7.77 -34.08
N PRO A 352 -23.38 -7.07 -34.09
CA PRO A 352 -22.19 -7.54 -34.80
C PRO A 352 -21.68 -8.89 -34.29
N VAL A 353 -21.99 -9.23 -33.03
CA VAL A 353 -21.65 -10.53 -32.42
C VAL A 353 -22.32 -11.69 -33.16
N MET A 354 -23.53 -11.49 -33.70
CA MET A 354 -24.18 -12.51 -34.54
C MET A 354 -23.64 -12.57 -35.98
N ILE A 355 -23.13 -11.48 -36.54
CA ILE A 355 -22.62 -11.42 -37.90
C ILE A 355 -21.27 -12.16 -38.04
N ALA A 356 -20.41 -12.07 -37.06
CA ALA A 356 -19.13 -12.80 -37.03
C ALA A 356 -19.31 -14.32 -36.91
N ALA A 357 -20.46 -14.79 -36.37
CA ALA A 357 -20.84 -16.20 -36.33
C ALA A 357 -21.61 -16.66 -37.58
N GLY A 358 -22.13 -15.72 -38.39
CA GLY A 358 -23.04 -15.97 -39.52
C GLY A 358 -22.46 -15.79 -40.92
N GLY A 359 -21.14 -15.82 -41.10
CA GLY A 359 -20.46 -15.66 -42.40
C GLY A 359 -20.69 -16.79 -43.44
N GLY A 360 -21.90 -17.34 -43.52
CA GLY A 360 -22.36 -18.15 -44.61
C GLY A 360 -23.23 -17.28 -45.53
N LYS A 361 -22.77 -16.99 -46.77
CA LYS A 361 -23.60 -16.37 -47.79
C LYS A 361 -24.95 -17.12 -47.88
N PRO A 362 -26.10 -16.42 -48.04
CA PRO A 362 -27.37 -17.10 -48.34
C PRO A 362 -27.22 -17.90 -49.60
N ARG A 363 -27.49 -19.20 -49.56
CA ARG A 363 -27.61 -20.01 -50.77
C ARG A 363 -28.78 -19.44 -51.58
N PRO A 364 -28.59 -19.18 -52.91
CA PRO A 364 -29.69 -18.78 -53.77
C PRO A 364 -30.76 -19.88 -53.79
N PRO A 365 -32.04 -19.52 -53.92
CA PRO A 365 -33.11 -20.49 -53.98
C PRO A 365 -32.92 -21.46 -55.14
N GLN A 366 -32.89 -22.77 -54.86
CA GLN A 366 -32.88 -23.79 -55.90
C GLN A 366 -34.19 -23.72 -56.67
N PRO A 367 -34.17 -23.78 -58.00
CA PRO A 367 -35.38 -23.82 -58.82
C PRO A 367 -36.11 -25.14 -58.52
N LYS A 368 -37.42 -25.04 -58.27
CA LYS A 368 -38.32 -26.19 -58.12
C LYS A 368 -38.27 -26.99 -59.42
N SER A 369 -37.85 -28.25 -59.34
CA SER A 369 -37.98 -29.21 -60.45
C SER A 369 -39.48 -29.41 -60.75
N VAL A 370 -39.83 -29.00 -61.98
CA VAL A 370 -41.15 -29.31 -62.54
C VAL A 370 -41.19 -30.81 -62.75
N ALA A 371 -42.04 -31.53 -62.08
CA ALA A 371 -42.32 -32.92 -62.30
C ALA A 371 -43.06 -33.01 -63.64
N SER A 372 -42.39 -33.59 -64.65
CA SER A 372 -43.03 -33.99 -65.92
C SER A 372 -43.78 -35.30 -65.70
N ASN A 373 -45.10 -35.20 -65.76
CA ASN A 373 -45.94 -36.37 -66.00
C ASN A 373 -45.70 -36.90 -67.43
N ARG A 374 -45.22 -38.12 -67.50
CA ARG A 374 -45.64 -39.15 -68.50
C ARG A 374 -45.35 -40.52 -67.94
#